data_39af2b9c8fdf094ac7551cd4ddc2ccbe
#
_entry.id   39af2b9c8fdf094ac7551cd4ddc2ccbe
#
_cell.length_a   1.000
_cell.length_b   1.000
_cell.length_c   1.000
_cell.angle_alpha   90.00
_cell.angle_beta   90.00
_cell.angle_gamma   90.00
#
_symmetry.space_group_name_H-M   'P 1'
#
loop_
_entity.id
_entity.type
_entity.pdbx_description
1 polymer ?
#
loop_
_entity_poly.entity_id
_entity_poly.type
_entity_poly.pdbx_seq_one_letter_code
_entity_poly.pdbx_strand_id
1 'polypeptide(L)'
;MLADADGNLTVANTKMLPYACAAIAFSGLVYLAASVLISTFGIRRIMKFFPPVVTGPIIISIGLILAPSAISNCQSNWILAFVALGTVIACNIWGKGMVKILPILIGVLVSYAVALVTGAVDFQRISEAAWVGIPLHREAMGLFAIDGSPEFISALFSIIPIALATMMEHVGDIAAISATVGHNYINDPGLNRTLLGDGLATTMAGLLGGPANTTYGENTGVLALSKIYDPLVIRIAAVLAIILSFSPKFEAVINTIPTGIIGGISFVLYGMISAIGVRNVVENHVDFTNSRNLIVAAVILVCALGFISVCGVSFAVAGVTINLSGLAVAAIAGILLNAVLPGNDYEFDAADGSEAASSSNLQV
;
A
#
# COMPACT_ATOMS: atom_id res chain seq x y z
N MET A 1 -4.60 1.59 19.46
CA MET A 1 -5.99 1.93 19.81
C MET A 1 -6.22 1.72 21.29
N LEU A 2 -7.11 2.50 21.91
CA LEU A 2 -7.55 2.29 23.31
C LEU A 2 -8.81 1.43 23.26
N ALA A 3 -8.94 0.50 24.20
CA ALA A 3 -10.15 -0.26 24.40
C ALA A 3 -11.23 0.63 25.02
N ASP A 4 -12.48 0.49 24.55
CA ASP A 4 -13.66 1.04 25.23
C ASP A 4 -14.01 0.23 26.50
N ALA A 5 -15.10 0.58 27.18
CA ALA A 5 -15.54 -0.10 28.39
C ALA A 5 -15.87 -1.59 28.16
N ASP A 6 -16.14 -1.97 26.93
CA ASP A 6 -16.48 -3.34 26.50
C ASP A 6 -15.27 -4.10 25.93
N GLY A 7 -14.08 -3.49 25.97
CA GLY A 7 -12.82 -4.08 25.48
C GLY A 7 -12.60 -3.99 23.97
N ASN A 8 -13.47 -3.28 23.22
CA ASN A 8 -13.29 -3.07 21.78
C ASN A 8 -12.31 -1.94 21.52
N LEU A 9 -11.38 -2.13 20.58
CA LEU A 9 -10.37 -1.13 20.19
C LEU A 9 -10.98 -0.07 19.26
N THR A 10 -11.79 0.82 19.80
CA THR A 10 -12.58 1.80 19.04
C THR A 10 -12.01 3.21 19.04
N VAL A 11 -11.17 3.56 20.03
CA VAL A 11 -10.63 4.90 20.18
C VAL A 11 -9.18 4.96 19.71
N ALA A 12 -8.85 5.89 18.83
CA ALA A 12 -7.49 6.13 18.40
C ALA A 12 -6.64 6.65 19.57
N ASN A 13 -5.55 5.95 19.90
CA ASN A 13 -4.59 6.42 20.89
C ASN A 13 -3.60 7.40 20.25
N THR A 14 -3.95 8.67 20.21
CA THR A 14 -3.12 9.72 19.61
C THR A 14 -1.76 9.88 20.29
N LYS A 15 -1.63 9.49 21.57
CA LYS A 15 -0.35 9.52 22.30
C LYS A 15 0.67 8.54 21.73
N MET A 16 0.22 7.47 21.07
CA MET A 16 1.10 6.48 20.43
C MET A 16 1.44 6.84 18.99
N LEU A 17 0.82 7.88 18.43
CA LEU A 17 1.03 8.28 17.04
C LEU A 17 2.49 8.65 16.74
N PRO A 18 3.21 9.44 17.54
CA PRO A 18 4.61 9.76 17.26
C PRO A 18 5.51 8.53 17.30
N TYR A 19 5.26 7.54 18.18
CA TYR A 19 6.00 6.28 18.18
C TYR A 19 5.75 5.45 16.93
N ALA A 20 4.52 5.41 16.45
CA ALA A 20 4.19 4.76 15.18
C ALA A 20 4.90 5.45 14.01
N CYS A 21 4.88 6.78 13.96
CA CYS A 21 5.58 7.57 12.94
C CYS A 21 7.11 7.39 13.02
N ALA A 22 7.69 7.32 14.22
CA ALA A 22 9.10 6.98 14.39
C ALA A 22 9.41 5.58 13.83
N ALA A 23 8.60 4.57 14.14
CA ALA A 23 8.78 3.22 13.63
C ALA A 23 8.62 3.15 12.09
N ILE A 24 7.72 3.95 11.51
CA ILE A 24 7.60 4.14 10.05
C ILE A 24 8.90 4.70 9.47
N ALA A 25 9.51 5.70 10.10
CA ALA A 25 10.80 6.22 9.66
C ALA A 25 11.88 5.14 9.64
N PHE A 26 11.93 4.29 10.66
CA PHE A 26 12.84 3.15 10.69
C PHE A 26 12.50 2.06 9.67
N SER A 27 11.22 1.85 9.36
CA SER A 27 10.83 0.93 8.27
C SER A 27 11.37 1.40 6.91
N GLY A 28 11.41 2.72 6.66
CA GLY A 28 12.07 3.29 5.48
C GLY A 28 13.56 2.94 5.40
N LEU A 29 14.28 2.85 6.55
CA LEU A 29 15.67 2.43 6.57
C LEU A 29 15.87 0.98 6.10
N VAL A 30 14.85 0.11 6.25
CA VAL A 30 14.91 -1.26 5.71
C VAL A 30 14.96 -1.24 4.18
N TYR A 31 14.22 -0.35 3.53
CA TYR A 31 14.31 -0.13 2.08
C TYR A 31 15.70 0.36 1.66
N LEU A 32 16.29 1.28 2.44
CA LEU A 32 17.66 1.74 2.18
C LEU A 32 18.65 0.59 2.32
N ALA A 33 18.53 -0.23 3.34
CA ALA A 33 19.36 -1.42 3.51
C ALA A 33 19.18 -2.39 2.33
N ALA A 34 17.96 -2.65 1.89
CA ALA A 34 17.68 -3.49 0.72
C ALA A 34 18.27 -2.90 -0.56
N SER A 35 18.19 -1.57 -0.75
CA SER A 35 18.83 -0.87 -1.86
C SER A 35 20.35 -1.09 -1.88
N VAL A 36 21.01 -0.95 -0.73
CA VAL A 36 22.44 -1.19 -0.59
C VAL A 36 22.80 -2.66 -0.86
N LEU A 37 22.01 -3.60 -0.33
CA LEU A 37 22.22 -5.03 -0.57
C LEU A 37 22.09 -5.38 -2.06
N ILE A 38 21.10 -4.84 -2.76
CA ILE A 38 20.94 -5.04 -4.21
C ILE A 38 22.11 -4.44 -4.97
N SER A 39 22.59 -3.25 -4.58
CA SER A 39 23.72 -2.60 -5.20
C SER A 39 25.02 -3.39 -5.03
N THR A 40 25.22 -4.04 -3.87
CA THR A 40 26.48 -4.76 -3.55
C THR A 40 26.48 -6.21 -4.03
N PHE A 41 25.37 -6.93 -3.84
CA PHE A 41 25.28 -8.38 -4.13
C PHE A 41 24.64 -8.68 -5.48
N GLY A 42 24.05 -7.66 -6.12
CA GLY A 42 23.33 -7.79 -7.37
C GLY A 42 21.89 -8.23 -7.19
N ILE A 43 21.02 -7.77 -8.11
CA ILE A 43 19.58 -7.99 -8.06
C ILE A 43 19.20 -9.47 -8.08
N ARG A 44 19.85 -10.27 -8.92
CA ARG A 44 19.53 -11.71 -9.09
C ARG A 44 19.62 -12.50 -7.80
N ARG A 45 20.60 -12.18 -6.92
CA ARG A 45 20.75 -12.89 -5.63
C ARG A 45 19.65 -12.51 -4.64
N ILE A 46 19.30 -11.26 -4.59
CA ILE A 46 18.28 -10.76 -3.64
C ILE A 46 16.89 -11.19 -4.07
N MET A 47 16.58 -11.17 -5.37
CA MET A 47 15.28 -11.58 -5.90
C MET A 47 14.96 -13.07 -5.73
N LYS A 48 15.96 -13.91 -5.45
CA LYS A 48 15.72 -15.31 -5.06
C LYS A 48 14.92 -15.46 -3.76
N PHE A 49 14.96 -14.45 -2.89
CA PHE A 49 14.15 -14.43 -1.66
C PHE A 49 12.72 -13.93 -1.89
N PHE A 50 12.48 -13.24 -3.02
CA PHE A 50 11.22 -12.61 -3.37
C PHE A 50 10.63 -13.14 -4.70
N PRO A 51 10.53 -14.48 -4.88
CA PRO A 51 9.94 -15.03 -6.10
C PRO A 51 8.44 -14.78 -6.14
N PRO A 52 7.80 -14.84 -7.31
CA PRO A 52 6.36 -14.64 -7.49
C PRO A 52 5.46 -15.56 -6.64
N VAL A 53 5.94 -16.75 -6.29
CA VAL A 53 5.27 -17.67 -5.36
C VAL A 53 5.15 -17.11 -3.94
N VAL A 54 6.00 -16.16 -3.56
CA VAL A 54 5.97 -15.45 -2.27
C VAL A 54 5.27 -14.11 -2.44
N THR A 55 5.68 -13.30 -3.43
CA THR A 55 5.16 -11.94 -3.61
C THR A 55 3.69 -11.93 -3.99
N GLY A 56 3.24 -12.82 -4.87
CA GLY A 56 1.85 -12.90 -5.28
C GLY A 56 0.88 -13.11 -4.13
N PRO A 57 1.01 -14.19 -3.33
CA PRO A 57 0.15 -14.41 -2.16
C PRO A 57 0.22 -13.29 -1.11
N ILE A 58 1.34 -12.60 -0.95
CA ILE A 58 1.45 -11.45 -0.03
C ILE A 58 0.63 -10.28 -0.56
N ILE A 59 0.73 -9.93 -1.85
CA ILE A 59 -0.05 -8.85 -2.46
C ILE A 59 -1.56 -9.19 -2.39
N ILE A 60 -1.95 -10.44 -2.68
CA ILE A 60 -3.34 -10.90 -2.49
C ILE A 60 -3.80 -10.63 -1.07
N SER A 61 -2.96 -10.98 -0.08
CA SER A 61 -3.29 -10.82 1.34
C SER A 61 -3.44 -9.36 1.74
N ILE A 62 -2.63 -8.43 1.19
CA ILE A 62 -2.72 -6.99 1.51
C ILE A 62 -4.13 -6.48 1.22
N GLY A 63 -4.65 -6.72 0.03
CA GLY A 63 -6.00 -6.27 -0.33
C GLY A 63 -7.09 -6.93 0.53
N LEU A 64 -6.97 -8.23 0.81
CA LEU A 64 -7.96 -8.96 1.62
C LEU A 64 -7.94 -8.55 3.09
N ILE A 65 -6.79 -8.24 3.67
CA ILE A 65 -6.65 -7.74 5.05
C ILE A 65 -7.36 -6.39 5.23
N LEU A 66 -7.38 -5.55 4.19
CA LEU A 66 -8.00 -4.24 4.21
C LEU A 66 -9.52 -4.29 3.96
N ALA A 67 -10.05 -5.38 3.40
CA ALA A 67 -11.46 -5.52 3.06
C ALA A 67 -12.43 -5.29 4.24
N PRO A 68 -12.20 -5.78 5.47
CA PRO A 68 -13.05 -5.47 6.62
C PRO A 68 -13.16 -3.97 6.91
N SER A 69 -12.08 -3.20 6.72
CA SER A 69 -12.08 -1.74 6.89
C SER A 69 -12.98 -1.05 5.86
N ALA A 70 -12.92 -1.47 4.59
CA ALA A 70 -13.82 -0.95 3.56
C ALA A 70 -15.28 -1.22 3.89
N ILE A 71 -15.61 -2.44 4.33
CA ILE A 71 -16.97 -2.83 4.71
C ILE A 71 -17.43 -2.01 5.92
N SER A 72 -16.61 -1.86 6.96
CA SER A 72 -16.91 -1.04 8.13
C SER A 72 -17.21 0.41 7.74
N ASN A 73 -16.43 0.99 6.84
CA ASN A 73 -16.68 2.34 6.32
C ASN A 73 -18.00 2.41 5.54
N CYS A 74 -18.37 1.38 4.76
CA CYS A 74 -19.64 1.30 4.06
C CYS A 74 -20.85 1.29 5.01
N GLN A 75 -20.70 0.67 6.20
CA GLN A 75 -21.77 0.59 7.21
C GLN A 75 -22.23 1.96 7.70
N SER A 76 -21.38 2.99 7.61
CA SER A 76 -21.77 4.35 8.00
C SER A 76 -22.89 4.91 7.10
N ASN A 77 -22.90 4.57 5.81
CA ASN A 77 -23.96 4.94 4.86
C ASN A 77 -23.87 4.08 3.60
N TRP A 78 -24.64 2.99 3.55
CA TRP A 78 -24.67 2.07 2.42
C TRP A 78 -25.11 2.70 1.09
N ILE A 79 -26.00 3.69 1.14
CA ILE A 79 -26.50 4.35 -0.09
C ILE A 79 -25.33 5.07 -0.77
N LEU A 80 -24.59 5.88 -0.02
CA LEU A 80 -23.41 6.58 -0.55
C LEU A 80 -22.32 5.62 -1.01
N ALA A 81 -22.11 4.53 -0.25
CA ALA A 81 -21.17 3.49 -0.63
C ALA A 81 -21.51 2.83 -1.97
N PHE A 82 -22.79 2.47 -2.18
CA PHE A 82 -23.24 1.86 -3.44
C PHE A 82 -23.21 2.85 -4.61
N VAL A 83 -23.52 4.12 -4.39
CA VAL A 83 -23.39 5.14 -5.41
C VAL A 83 -21.92 5.31 -5.84
N ALA A 84 -21.00 5.37 -4.88
CA ALA A 84 -19.57 5.46 -5.15
C ALA A 84 -19.07 4.24 -5.92
N LEU A 85 -19.33 3.03 -5.39
CA LEU A 85 -18.96 1.76 -5.99
C LEU A 85 -19.53 1.61 -7.42
N GLY A 86 -20.83 1.83 -7.58
CA GLY A 86 -21.51 1.71 -8.87
C GLY A 86 -20.99 2.70 -9.91
N THR A 87 -20.71 3.95 -9.48
CA THR A 87 -20.13 4.97 -10.37
C THR A 87 -18.72 4.58 -10.82
N VAL A 88 -17.86 4.12 -9.90
CA VAL A 88 -16.49 3.67 -10.25
C VAL A 88 -16.56 2.51 -11.25
N ILE A 89 -17.40 1.50 -11.00
CA ILE A 89 -17.58 0.37 -11.91
C ILE A 89 -18.10 0.84 -13.29
N ALA A 90 -19.12 1.69 -13.30
CA ALA A 90 -19.69 2.20 -14.55
C ALA A 90 -18.65 2.99 -15.37
N CYS A 91 -17.87 3.85 -14.71
CA CYS A 91 -16.81 4.61 -15.36
C CYS A 91 -15.71 3.70 -15.94
N ASN A 92 -15.32 2.66 -15.22
CA ASN A 92 -14.30 1.71 -15.67
C ASN A 92 -14.75 0.88 -16.89
N ILE A 93 -16.00 0.40 -16.88
CA ILE A 93 -16.49 -0.55 -17.88
C ILE A 93 -17.06 0.16 -19.11
N TRP A 94 -17.91 1.15 -18.89
CA TRP A 94 -18.62 1.84 -19.97
C TRP A 94 -18.06 3.23 -20.29
N GLY A 95 -17.16 3.74 -19.43
CA GLY A 95 -16.54 5.05 -19.64
C GLY A 95 -15.67 5.11 -20.89
N LYS A 96 -15.61 6.30 -21.51
CA LYS A 96 -14.75 6.61 -22.66
C LYS A 96 -13.93 7.86 -22.38
N GLY A 97 -12.71 7.92 -22.94
CA GLY A 97 -11.81 9.06 -22.77
C GLY A 97 -11.50 9.34 -21.30
N MET A 98 -11.63 10.59 -20.86
CA MET A 98 -11.32 11.03 -19.49
C MET A 98 -12.15 10.32 -18.41
N VAL A 99 -13.38 9.93 -18.71
CA VAL A 99 -14.24 9.22 -17.74
C VAL A 99 -13.65 7.86 -17.37
N LYS A 100 -13.04 7.16 -18.30
CA LYS A 100 -12.38 5.88 -18.08
C LYS A 100 -11.03 6.05 -17.37
N ILE A 101 -10.38 7.19 -17.54
CA ILE A 101 -9.07 7.49 -16.94
C ILE A 101 -9.22 7.89 -15.46
N LEU A 102 -10.31 8.56 -15.08
CA LEU A 102 -10.52 9.11 -13.73
C LEU A 102 -11.74 8.52 -13.01
N PRO A 103 -11.92 7.18 -12.99
CA PRO A 103 -13.14 6.57 -12.46
C PRO A 103 -13.33 6.84 -10.96
N ILE A 104 -12.25 6.83 -10.18
CA ILE A 104 -12.27 7.06 -8.73
C ILE A 104 -12.68 8.51 -8.43
N LEU A 105 -12.06 9.48 -9.10
CA LEU A 105 -12.40 10.89 -8.91
C LEU A 105 -13.88 11.17 -9.26
N ILE A 106 -14.36 10.61 -10.36
CA ILE A 106 -15.78 10.76 -10.77
C ILE A 106 -16.69 10.07 -9.74
N GLY A 107 -16.30 8.89 -9.24
CA GLY A 107 -17.01 8.19 -8.17
C GLY A 107 -17.13 9.04 -6.90
N VAL A 108 -16.03 9.69 -6.46
CA VAL A 108 -16.05 10.64 -5.35
C VAL A 108 -17.00 11.80 -5.64
N LEU A 109 -16.84 12.47 -6.77
CA LEU A 109 -17.62 13.68 -7.09
C LEU A 109 -19.12 13.40 -7.19
N VAL A 110 -19.52 12.31 -7.87
CA VAL A 110 -20.93 11.92 -8.00
C VAL A 110 -21.53 11.56 -6.64
N SER A 111 -20.84 10.73 -5.86
CA SER A 111 -21.35 10.34 -4.53
C SER A 111 -21.32 11.49 -3.53
N TYR A 112 -20.35 12.39 -3.64
CA TYR A 112 -20.31 13.63 -2.84
C TYR A 112 -21.48 14.56 -3.20
N ALA A 113 -21.83 14.69 -4.48
CA ALA A 113 -23.01 15.43 -4.90
C ALA A 113 -24.30 14.85 -4.32
N VAL A 114 -24.42 13.51 -4.26
CA VAL A 114 -25.56 12.85 -3.57
C VAL A 114 -25.51 13.13 -2.06
N ALA A 115 -24.32 13.12 -1.44
CA ALA A 115 -24.15 13.44 -0.02
C ALA A 115 -24.56 14.88 0.31
N LEU A 116 -24.32 15.82 -0.60
CA LEU A 116 -24.77 17.23 -0.48
C LEU A 116 -26.30 17.31 -0.48
N VAL A 117 -26.96 16.63 -1.42
CA VAL A 117 -28.42 16.64 -1.52
C VAL A 117 -29.08 15.96 -0.30
N THR A 118 -28.45 14.93 0.24
CA THR A 118 -28.95 14.22 1.44
C THR A 118 -28.60 14.88 2.76
N GLY A 119 -27.85 16.02 2.75
CA GLY A 119 -27.44 16.72 3.94
C GLY A 119 -26.38 15.99 4.79
N ALA A 120 -25.65 15.06 4.21
CA ALA A 120 -24.64 14.26 4.90
C ALA A 120 -23.27 14.95 4.99
N VAL A 121 -23.13 16.19 4.55
CA VAL A 121 -21.86 16.94 4.52
C VAL A 121 -21.91 18.08 5.55
N ASP A 122 -20.89 18.15 6.41
CA ASP A 122 -20.70 19.24 7.36
C ASP A 122 -19.85 20.35 6.76
N PHE A 123 -20.47 21.47 6.42
CA PHE A 123 -19.79 22.64 5.86
C PHE A 123 -19.10 23.52 6.91
N GLN A 124 -19.40 23.36 8.19
CA GLN A 124 -18.84 24.20 9.24
C GLN A 124 -17.32 24.09 9.27
N ARG A 125 -16.79 22.86 9.18
CA ARG A 125 -15.35 22.61 9.11
C ARG A 125 -14.66 23.32 7.95
N ILE A 126 -15.31 23.38 6.78
CA ILE A 126 -14.76 24.09 5.62
C ILE A 126 -14.75 25.59 5.85
N SER A 127 -15.81 26.16 6.48
CA SER A 127 -15.91 27.59 6.69
C SER A 127 -14.87 28.10 7.69
N GLU A 128 -14.59 27.33 8.73
CA GLU A 128 -13.66 27.64 9.81
C GLU A 128 -12.18 27.43 9.44
N ALA A 129 -11.90 26.60 8.44
CA ALA A 129 -10.55 26.28 8.03
C ALA A 129 -9.83 27.48 7.39
N ALA A 130 -8.56 27.67 7.74
CA ALA A 130 -7.70 28.69 7.16
C ALA A 130 -7.35 28.38 5.69
N TRP A 131 -7.06 29.42 4.90
CA TRP A 131 -6.64 29.24 3.51
C TRP A 131 -5.19 28.76 3.39
N VAL A 132 -4.33 29.18 4.30
CA VAL A 132 -2.91 28.83 4.33
C VAL A 132 -2.52 28.39 5.73
N GLY A 133 -1.78 27.29 5.82
CA GLY A 133 -1.27 26.72 7.08
C GLY A 133 -0.06 25.83 6.83
N ILE A 134 0.65 25.48 7.89
CA ILE A 134 1.77 24.52 7.83
C ILE A 134 1.22 23.12 8.09
N PRO A 135 1.40 22.14 7.17
CA PRO A 135 0.84 20.79 7.30
C PRO A 135 1.67 19.90 8.24
N LEU A 136 2.27 20.46 9.26
CA LEU A 136 3.13 19.74 10.20
C LEU A 136 2.53 19.83 11.61
N HIS A 137 2.19 18.69 12.18
CA HIS A 137 1.69 18.57 13.53
C HIS A 137 2.79 18.01 14.43
N ARG A 138 3.39 18.87 15.25
CA ARG A 138 4.51 18.49 16.13
C ARG A 138 4.19 17.28 17.01
N GLU A 139 2.93 17.14 17.41
CA GLU A 139 2.44 16.04 18.25
C GLU A 139 2.47 14.66 17.53
N ALA A 140 2.52 14.66 16.20
CA ALA A 140 2.59 13.44 15.39
C ALA A 140 4.01 13.12 14.91
N MET A 141 4.96 14.07 15.02
CA MET A 141 6.30 13.91 14.48
C MET A 141 7.06 12.76 15.16
N GLY A 142 7.45 11.75 14.39
CA GLY A 142 8.27 10.63 14.86
C GLY A 142 9.65 11.04 15.35
N LEU A 143 10.18 12.16 14.84
CA LEU A 143 11.48 12.70 15.22
C LEU A 143 11.62 12.90 16.75
N PHE A 144 10.54 13.28 17.44
CA PHE A 144 10.55 13.55 18.88
C PHE A 144 10.22 12.32 19.73
N ALA A 145 9.93 11.17 19.12
CA ALA A 145 9.58 9.92 19.81
C ALA A 145 10.70 8.86 19.75
N ILE A 146 11.90 9.26 19.32
CA ILE A 146 13.09 8.37 19.30
C ILE A 146 13.79 8.51 20.66
N ASP A 147 13.19 7.90 21.68
CA ASP A 147 13.62 8.05 23.08
C ASP A 147 14.08 6.74 23.75
N GLY A 148 13.99 5.60 23.01
CA GLY A 148 14.34 4.29 23.54
C GLY A 148 13.34 3.74 24.57
N SER A 149 12.15 4.34 24.71
CA SER A 149 11.08 3.86 25.59
C SER A 149 10.57 2.48 25.18
N PRO A 150 9.93 1.73 26.09
CA PRO A 150 9.28 0.46 25.74
C PRO A 150 8.25 0.60 24.65
N GLU A 151 7.54 1.73 24.60
CA GLU A 151 6.55 2.07 23.58
C GLU A 151 7.20 2.23 22.20
N PHE A 152 8.32 2.93 22.11
CA PHE A 152 9.10 3.08 20.90
C PHE A 152 9.63 1.74 20.38
N ILE A 153 10.23 0.94 21.28
CA ILE A 153 10.76 -0.38 20.94
C ILE A 153 9.62 -1.31 20.45
N SER A 154 8.48 -1.31 21.15
CA SER A 154 7.30 -2.07 20.74
C SER A 154 6.82 -1.67 19.34
N ALA A 155 6.75 -0.37 19.04
CA ALA A 155 6.37 0.15 17.74
C ALA A 155 7.35 -0.28 16.64
N LEU A 156 8.66 -0.24 16.89
CA LEU A 156 9.69 -0.70 15.95
C LEU A 156 9.48 -2.16 15.54
N PHE A 157 9.37 -3.06 16.51
CA PHE A 157 9.21 -4.49 16.23
C PHE A 157 7.86 -4.83 15.60
N SER A 158 6.83 -4.02 15.82
CA SER A 158 5.51 -4.21 15.20
C SER A 158 5.46 -3.72 13.75
N ILE A 159 6.13 -2.62 13.42
CA ILE A 159 5.98 -1.94 12.12
C ILE A 159 7.09 -2.34 11.14
N ILE A 160 8.35 -2.43 11.58
CA ILE A 160 9.48 -2.74 10.69
C ILE A 160 9.26 -4.02 9.85
N PRO A 161 8.77 -5.15 10.41
CA PRO A 161 8.59 -6.36 9.61
C PRO A 161 7.56 -6.22 8.48
N ILE A 162 6.63 -5.26 8.59
CA ILE A 162 5.64 -4.98 7.52
C ILE A 162 6.34 -4.44 6.27
N ALA A 163 7.47 -3.75 6.43
CA ALA A 163 8.26 -3.24 5.31
C ALA A 163 8.69 -4.35 4.32
N LEU A 164 8.85 -5.59 4.77
CA LEU A 164 9.12 -6.72 3.88
C LEU A 164 7.97 -6.97 2.90
N ALA A 165 6.73 -6.87 3.37
CA ALA A 165 5.55 -7.07 2.53
C ALA A 165 5.39 -5.92 1.52
N THR A 166 5.56 -4.66 1.95
CA THR A 166 5.44 -3.50 1.06
C THR A 166 6.61 -3.40 0.07
N MET A 167 7.80 -3.88 0.40
CA MET A 167 8.88 -4.04 -0.58
C MET A 167 8.55 -5.07 -1.67
N MET A 168 7.83 -6.15 -1.34
CA MET A 168 7.40 -7.12 -2.34
C MET A 168 6.37 -6.53 -3.30
N GLU A 169 5.44 -5.73 -2.79
CA GLU A 169 4.50 -4.94 -3.59
C GLU A 169 5.25 -4.00 -4.52
N HIS A 170 6.20 -3.21 -3.99
CA HIS A 170 7.04 -2.31 -4.77
C HIS A 170 7.73 -3.01 -5.96
N VAL A 171 8.33 -4.18 -5.73
CA VAL A 171 8.98 -4.94 -6.79
C VAL A 171 7.99 -5.37 -7.87
N GLY A 172 6.80 -5.84 -7.47
CA GLY A 172 5.73 -6.22 -8.39
C GLY A 172 5.25 -5.04 -9.24
N ASP A 173 5.08 -3.88 -8.62
CA ASP A 173 4.62 -2.65 -9.28
C ASP A 173 5.67 -2.08 -10.24
N ILE A 174 6.96 -2.15 -9.88
CA ILE A 174 8.04 -1.75 -10.80
C ILE A 174 8.11 -2.67 -12.01
N ALA A 175 7.84 -3.96 -11.85
CA ALA A 175 7.72 -4.88 -12.99
C ALA A 175 6.51 -4.52 -13.87
N ALA A 176 5.34 -4.28 -13.26
CA ALA A 176 4.10 -3.94 -13.97
C ALA A 176 4.23 -2.62 -14.74
N ILE A 177 4.82 -1.57 -14.13
CA ILE A 177 5.02 -0.30 -14.83
C ILE A 177 6.07 -0.43 -15.94
N SER A 178 7.10 -1.24 -15.74
CA SER A 178 8.11 -1.51 -16.78
C SER A 178 7.47 -2.13 -18.02
N ALA A 179 6.61 -3.12 -17.84
CA ALA A 179 5.85 -3.73 -18.93
C ALA A 179 4.89 -2.74 -19.61
N THR A 180 4.23 -1.87 -18.82
CA THR A 180 3.27 -0.89 -19.34
C THR A 180 3.93 0.19 -20.19
N VAL A 181 5.09 0.69 -19.74
CA VAL A 181 5.81 1.78 -20.41
C VAL A 181 6.70 1.25 -21.54
N GLY A 182 7.07 -0.04 -21.51
CA GLY A 182 8.02 -0.63 -22.47
C GLY A 182 9.47 -0.27 -22.14
N HIS A 183 9.78 0.12 -20.90
CA HIS A 183 11.12 0.42 -20.43
C HIS A 183 11.40 -0.35 -19.14
N ASN A 184 12.51 -1.09 -19.10
CA ASN A 184 12.84 -1.94 -17.96
C ASN A 184 13.44 -1.13 -16.79
N TYR A 185 12.58 -0.60 -15.92
CA TYR A 185 12.98 0.16 -14.73
C TYR A 185 13.67 -0.69 -13.65
N ILE A 186 13.58 -2.01 -13.74
CA ILE A 186 14.30 -2.92 -12.84
C ILE A 186 15.79 -2.86 -13.10
N ASN A 187 16.19 -2.65 -14.38
CA ASN A 187 17.58 -2.55 -14.80
C ASN A 187 18.06 -1.10 -14.88
N ASP A 188 17.26 -0.21 -15.42
CA ASP A 188 17.58 1.20 -15.59
C ASP A 188 16.38 2.08 -15.19
N PRO A 189 16.47 2.86 -14.12
CA PRO A 189 17.65 3.21 -13.32
C PRO A 189 18.11 2.14 -12.31
N GLY A 190 17.41 1.02 -12.22
CA GLY A 190 17.70 -0.09 -11.32
C GLY A 190 16.81 -0.11 -10.07
N LEU A 191 16.40 -1.32 -9.66
CA LEU A 191 15.54 -1.53 -8.49
C LEU A 191 16.15 -0.96 -7.20
N ASN A 192 17.48 -0.93 -7.08
CA ASN A 192 18.14 -0.30 -5.94
C ASN A 192 17.82 1.19 -5.83
N ARG A 193 17.69 1.92 -6.96
CA ARG A 193 17.38 3.36 -6.95
C ARG A 193 15.89 3.61 -6.66
N THR A 194 15.00 2.77 -7.16
CA THR A 194 13.56 2.91 -6.85
C THR A 194 13.28 2.63 -5.37
N LEU A 195 13.89 1.59 -4.80
CA LEU A 195 13.83 1.30 -3.36
C LEU A 195 14.48 2.41 -2.51
N LEU A 196 15.58 3.01 -2.99
CA LEU A 196 16.20 4.14 -2.32
C LEU A 196 15.24 5.34 -2.23
N GLY A 197 14.54 5.65 -3.32
CA GLY A 197 13.58 6.75 -3.38
C GLY A 197 12.40 6.52 -2.43
N ASP A 198 11.80 5.34 -2.47
CA ASP A 198 10.67 4.96 -1.62
C ASP A 198 11.07 4.93 -0.13
N GLY A 199 12.23 4.35 0.18
CA GLY A 199 12.76 4.31 1.54
C GLY A 199 13.06 5.70 2.12
N LEU A 200 13.66 6.60 1.34
CA LEU A 200 13.89 7.98 1.77
C LEU A 200 12.56 8.72 2.00
N ALA A 201 11.59 8.57 1.10
CA ALA A 201 10.28 9.18 1.22
C ALA A 201 9.55 8.68 2.48
N THR A 202 9.55 7.37 2.74
CA THR A 202 8.97 6.76 3.94
C THR A 202 9.66 7.24 5.22
N THR A 203 11.00 7.31 5.22
CA THR A 203 11.77 7.81 6.36
C THR A 203 11.42 9.26 6.65
N MET A 204 11.40 10.12 5.62
CA MET A 204 11.02 11.53 5.80
C MET A 204 9.58 11.69 6.27
N ALA A 205 8.63 10.93 5.69
CA ALA A 205 7.23 10.96 6.09
C ALA A 205 7.09 10.62 7.58
N GLY A 206 7.69 9.51 8.03
CA GLY A 206 7.63 9.10 9.44
C GLY A 206 8.26 10.13 10.40
N LEU A 207 9.41 10.71 10.05
CA LEU A 207 10.02 11.75 10.88
C LEU A 207 9.15 13.00 11.00
N LEU A 208 8.43 13.37 9.94
CA LEU A 208 7.57 14.56 9.89
C LEU A 208 6.13 14.29 10.37
N GLY A 209 5.81 13.07 10.81
CA GLY A 209 4.49 12.72 11.34
C GLY A 209 3.50 12.24 10.29
N GLY A 210 3.97 11.89 9.09
CA GLY A 210 3.17 11.32 8.02
C GLY A 210 3.09 9.79 8.07
N PRO A 211 2.17 9.18 7.31
CA PRO A 211 2.08 7.74 7.12
C PRO A 211 3.25 7.19 6.30
N ALA A 212 3.43 5.87 6.30
CA ALA A 212 4.37 5.22 5.41
C ALA A 212 3.99 5.47 3.95
N ASN A 213 4.99 5.77 3.12
CA ASN A 213 4.81 5.75 1.68
C ASN A 213 4.79 4.30 1.18
N THR A 214 4.09 4.11 0.07
CA THR A 214 4.15 2.86 -0.70
C THR A 214 3.94 3.18 -2.18
N THR A 215 4.25 2.22 -3.03
CA THR A 215 3.99 2.30 -4.46
C THR A 215 2.51 2.02 -4.72
N TYR A 216 1.88 2.81 -5.59
CA TYR A 216 0.46 2.64 -5.95
C TYR A 216 0.36 2.02 -7.35
N GLY A 217 0.22 0.71 -7.42
CA GLY A 217 0.08 -0.05 -8.65
C GLY A 217 -1.16 0.34 -9.48
N GLU A 218 -2.22 0.86 -8.84
CA GLU A 218 -3.43 1.37 -9.50
C GLU A 218 -3.14 2.51 -10.47
N ASN A 219 -2.14 3.34 -10.18
CA ASN A 219 -1.74 4.43 -11.07
C ASN A 219 -1.13 3.93 -12.38
N THR A 220 -0.56 2.74 -12.41
CA THR A 220 -0.08 2.09 -13.64
C THR A 220 -1.24 1.89 -14.63
N GLY A 221 -2.43 1.56 -14.16
CA GLY A 221 -3.63 1.48 -15.00
C GLY A 221 -4.01 2.82 -15.62
N VAL A 222 -3.87 3.93 -14.89
CA VAL A 222 -4.10 5.29 -15.41
C VAL A 222 -3.07 5.65 -16.48
N LEU A 223 -1.80 5.32 -16.26
CA LEU A 223 -0.74 5.53 -17.25
C LEU A 223 -0.99 4.73 -18.54
N ALA A 224 -1.41 3.46 -18.42
CA ALA A 224 -1.73 2.61 -19.56
C ALA A 224 -2.88 3.19 -20.41
N LEU A 225 -3.90 3.76 -19.75
CA LEU A 225 -5.06 4.37 -20.43
C LEU A 225 -4.76 5.73 -21.06
N SER A 226 -4.00 6.58 -20.34
CA SER A 226 -3.64 7.93 -20.81
C SER A 226 -2.51 7.91 -21.82
N LYS A 227 -1.70 6.85 -21.85
CA LYS A 227 -0.47 6.71 -22.66
C LYS A 227 0.54 7.85 -22.41
N ILE A 228 0.52 8.44 -21.22
CA ILE A 228 1.43 9.50 -20.82
C ILE A 228 2.48 8.87 -19.88
N TYR A 229 3.67 8.62 -20.40
CA TYR A 229 4.72 7.87 -19.70
C TYR A 229 5.90 8.73 -19.25
N ASP A 230 5.85 10.05 -19.46
CA ASP A 230 6.92 10.96 -19.04
C ASP A 230 6.93 11.11 -17.51
N PRO A 231 8.03 10.74 -16.81
CA PRO A 231 8.16 10.90 -15.37
C PRO A 231 8.03 12.35 -14.88
N LEU A 232 8.21 13.33 -15.77
CA LEU A 232 8.04 14.75 -15.43
C LEU A 232 6.61 15.06 -14.98
N VAL A 233 5.61 14.40 -15.58
CA VAL A 233 4.20 14.57 -15.20
C VAL A 233 3.99 14.19 -13.73
N ILE A 234 4.58 13.07 -13.29
CA ILE A 234 4.48 12.62 -11.89
C ILE A 234 5.21 13.56 -10.94
N ARG A 235 6.38 14.10 -11.35
CA ARG A 235 7.10 15.10 -10.54
C ARG A 235 6.30 16.39 -10.38
N ILE A 236 5.65 16.87 -11.44
CA ILE A 236 4.78 18.04 -11.38
C ILE A 236 3.59 17.75 -10.45
N ALA A 237 2.96 16.58 -10.56
CA ALA A 237 1.87 16.17 -9.66
C ALA A 237 2.30 16.16 -8.19
N ALA A 238 3.51 15.66 -7.89
CA ALA A 238 4.06 15.67 -6.54
C ALA A 238 4.27 17.10 -6.01
N VAL A 239 4.81 18.01 -6.83
CA VAL A 239 4.97 19.42 -6.45
C VAL A 239 3.61 20.07 -6.20
N LEU A 240 2.61 19.82 -7.05
CA LEU A 240 1.24 20.33 -6.83
C LEU A 240 0.62 19.78 -5.55
N ALA A 241 0.83 18.49 -5.22
CA ALA A 241 0.37 17.91 -3.97
C ALA A 241 1.02 18.58 -2.75
N ILE A 242 2.33 18.88 -2.81
CA ILE A 242 3.03 19.63 -1.76
C ILE A 242 2.42 21.02 -1.61
N ILE A 243 2.16 21.75 -2.70
CA ILE A 243 1.54 23.08 -2.64
C ILE A 243 0.15 23.01 -2.02
N LEU A 244 -0.67 22.03 -2.41
CA LEU A 244 -2.02 21.84 -1.87
C LEU A 244 -2.01 21.48 -0.37
N SER A 245 -0.97 20.81 0.13
CA SER A 245 -0.84 20.47 1.54
C SER A 245 -0.74 21.70 2.45
N PHE A 246 -0.30 22.87 1.94
CA PHE A 246 -0.29 24.11 2.69
C PHE A 246 -1.66 24.80 2.79
N SER A 247 -2.73 24.15 2.31
CA SER A 247 -4.09 24.69 2.40
C SER A 247 -4.96 23.85 3.34
N PRO A 248 -5.12 24.24 4.63
CA PRO A 248 -6.05 23.58 5.54
C PRO A 248 -7.49 23.57 5.02
N LYS A 249 -7.86 24.52 4.17
CA LYS A 249 -9.15 24.56 3.51
C LYS A 249 -9.34 23.38 2.56
N PHE A 250 -8.30 23.02 1.79
CA PHE A 250 -8.33 21.85 0.92
C PHE A 250 -8.42 20.55 1.74
N GLU A 251 -7.66 20.46 2.83
CA GLU A 251 -7.76 19.36 3.78
C GLU A 251 -9.17 19.24 4.37
N ALA A 252 -9.76 20.36 4.79
CA ALA A 252 -11.13 20.38 5.32
C ALA A 252 -12.15 19.85 4.30
N VAL A 253 -12.04 20.20 3.01
CA VAL A 253 -12.91 19.66 1.96
C VAL A 253 -12.78 18.15 1.86
N ILE A 254 -11.55 17.61 1.87
CA ILE A 254 -11.33 16.16 1.83
C ILE A 254 -11.91 15.49 3.07
N ASN A 255 -11.72 16.07 4.26
CA ASN A 255 -12.21 15.52 5.52
C ASN A 255 -13.74 15.59 5.68
N THR A 256 -14.46 16.35 4.83
CA THR A 256 -15.92 16.33 4.79
C THR A 256 -16.51 15.21 3.93
N ILE A 257 -15.67 14.46 3.23
CA ILE A 257 -16.13 13.29 2.45
C ILE A 257 -16.67 12.23 3.42
N PRO A 258 -17.98 11.87 3.36
CA PRO A 258 -18.55 10.88 4.23
C PRO A 258 -17.83 9.53 4.14
N THR A 259 -17.63 8.88 5.27
CA THR A 259 -16.90 7.60 5.36
C THR A 259 -17.52 6.50 4.50
N GLY A 260 -18.84 6.51 4.28
CA GLY A 260 -19.52 5.60 3.36
C GLY A 260 -19.01 5.70 1.91
N ILE A 261 -18.68 6.92 1.42
CA ILE A 261 -18.09 7.13 0.10
C ILE A 261 -16.71 6.50 0.04
N ILE A 262 -15.89 6.77 1.08
CA ILE A 262 -14.55 6.21 1.20
C ILE A 262 -14.63 4.67 1.20
N GLY A 263 -15.59 4.10 1.95
CA GLY A 263 -15.83 2.66 1.99
C GLY A 263 -16.14 2.06 0.61
N GLY A 264 -17.06 2.68 -0.14
CA GLY A 264 -17.44 2.21 -1.47
C GLY A 264 -16.28 2.24 -2.48
N ILE A 265 -15.43 3.26 -2.42
CA ILE A 265 -14.24 3.36 -3.26
C ILE A 265 -13.17 2.36 -2.81
N SER A 266 -12.90 2.27 -1.52
CA SER A 266 -11.92 1.33 -0.95
C SER A 266 -12.28 -0.12 -1.25
N PHE A 267 -13.56 -0.45 -1.37
CA PHE A 267 -14.02 -1.77 -1.76
C PHE A 267 -13.46 -2.19 -3.13
N VAL A 268 -13.48 -1.27 -4.10
CA VAL A 268 -12.88 -1.52 -5.43
C VAL A 268 -11.36 -1.56 -5.34
N LEU A 269 -10.75 -0.57 -4.65
CA LEU A 269 -9.29 -0.45 -4.57
C LEU A 269 -8.65 -1.68 -3.93
N TYR A 270 -9.14 -2.12 -2.78
CA TYR A 270 -8.59 -3.28 -2.08
C TYR A 270 -8.81 -4.58 -2.85
N GLY A 271 -9.96 -4.70 -3.54
CA GLY A 271 -10.20 -5.79 -4.47
C GLY A 271 -9.20 -5.80 -5.64
N MET A 272 -8.88 -4.62 -6.19
CA MET A 272 -7.90 -4.50 -7.27
C MET A 272 -6.48 -4.85 -6.81
N ILE A 273 -6.06 -4.47 -5.58
CA ILE A 273 -4.76 -4.88 -5.03
C ILE A 273 -4.67 -6.41 -5.00
N SER A 274 -5.71 -7.09 -4.49
CA SER A 274 -5.72 -8.56 -4.49
C SER A 274 -5.69 -9.15 -5.90
N ALA A 275 -6.40 -8.54 -6.85
CA ALA A 275 -6.39 -8.97 -8.25
C ALA A 275 -5.01 -8.79 -8.91
N ILE A 276 -4.26 -7.73 -8.58
CA ILE A 276 -2.87 -7.54 -9.01
C ILE A 276 -1.98 -8.67 -8.48
N GLY A 277 -2.18 -9.09 -7.22
CA GLY A 277 -1.46 -10.24 -6.66
C GLY A 277 -1.76 -11.54 -7.42
N VAL A 278 -3.02 -11.79 -7.79
CA VAL A 278 -3.40 -12.93 -8.65
C VAL A 278 -2.73 -12.82 -10.02
N ARG A 279 -2.77 -11.64 -10.62
CA ARG A 279 -2.11 -11.37 -11.91
C ARG A 279 -0.61 -11.65 -11.84
N ASN A 280 0.07 -11.22 -10.78
CA ASN A 280 1.49 -11.50 -10.56
C ASN A 280 1.80 -13.01 -10.59
N VAL A 281 0.97 -13.83 -9.92
CA VAL A 281 1.08 -15.30 -9.93
C VAL A 281 0.90 -15.87 -11.33
N VAL A 282 -0.12 -15.40 -12.06
CA VAL A 282 -0.48 -15.93 -13.39
C VAL A 282 0.55 -15.54 -14.45
N GLU A 283 0.96 -14.28 -14.48
CA GLU A 283 1.92 -13.77 -15.48
C GLU A 283 3.33 -14.39 -15.30
N ASN A 284 3.70 -14.72 -14.08
CA ASN A 284 4.95 -15.40 -13.78
C ASN A 284 4.85 -16.93 -13.80
N HIS A 285 3.74 -17.47 -14.32
CA HIS A 285 3.53 -18.91 -14.51
C HIS A 285 3.83 -19.75 -13.25
N VAL A 286 3.45 -19.27 -12.06
CA VAL A 286 3.67 -20.01 -10.81
C VAL A 286 2.90 -21.33 -10.84
N ASP A 287 3.63 -22.44 -10.84
CA ASP A 287 3.01 -23.78 -10.84
C ASP A 287 2.60 -24.20 -9.42
N PHE A 288 1.31 -24.18 -9.15
CA PHE A 288 0.73 -24.66 -7.89
C PHE A 288 0.43 -26.17 -7.87
N THR A 289 0.71 -26.91 -8.94
CA THR A 289 0.72 -28.38 -8.89
C THR A 289 1.95 -28.88 -8.13
N ASN A 290 3.00 -28.05 -8.06
CA ASN A 290 4.16 -28.28 -7.23
C ASN A 290 3.80 -28.10 -5.75
N SER A 291 3.92 -29.18 -4.96
CA SER A 291 3.59 -29.17 -3.52
C SER A 291 4.35 -28.10 -2.73
N ARG A 292 5.60 -27.81 -3.10
CA ARG A 292 6.41 -26.75 -2.48
C ARG A 292 5.75 -25.38 -2.62
N ASN A 293 5.39 -25.02 -3.84
CA ASN A 293 4.79 -23.73 -4.15
C ASN A 293 3.42 -23.59 -3.48
N LEU A 294 2.63 -24.67 -3.49
CA LEU A 294 1.34 -24.72 -2.83
C LEU A 294 1.47 -24.50 -1.31
N ILE A 295 2.44 -25.15 -0.65
CA ILE A 295 2.67 -25.00 0.79
C ILE A 295 3.11 -23.57 1.13
N VAL A 296 4.05 -22.99 0.37
CA VAL A 296 4.51 -21.60 0.61
C VAL A 296 3.33 -20.63 0.53
N ALA A 297 2.54 -20.70 -0.53
CA ALA A 297 1.37 -19.83 -0.70
C ALA A 297 0.30 -20.07 0.37
N ALA A 298 0.00 -21.32 0.72
CA ALA A 298 -0.98 -21.66 1.74
C ALA A 298 -0.60 -21.08 3.12
N VAL A 299 0.67 -21.21 3.53
CA VAL A 299 1.15 -20.66 4.80
C VAL A 299 1.07 -19.13 4.79
N ILE A 300 1.47 -18.47 3.72
CA ILE A 300 1.38 -17.01 3.59
C ILE A 300 -0.08 -16.56 3.77
N LEU A 301 -1.00 -17.12 3.01
CA LEU A 301 -2.42 -16.74 3.05
C LEU A 301 -3.06 -16.99 4.42
N VAL A 302 -2.78 -18.16 5.03
CA VAL A 302 -3.33 -18.50 6.34
C VAL A 302 -2.73 -17.62 7.44
N CYS A 303 -1.42 -17.34 7.43
CA CYS A 303 -0.81 -16.43 8.39
C CYS A 303 -1.37 -15.01 8.24
N ALA A 304 -1.44 -14.50 7.01
CA ALA A 304 -1.90 -13.15 6.77
C ALA A 304 -3.35 -12.91 7.23
N LEU A 305 -4.25 -13.80 6.87
CA LEU A 305 -5.69 -13.66 7.14
C LEU A 305 -6.09 -14.21 8.52
N GLY A 306 -5.49 -15.33 8.94
CA GLY A 306 -5.84 -15.98 10.20
C GLY A 306 -5.49 -15.15 11.42
N PHE A 307 -4.36 -14.46 11.41
CA PHE A 307 -3.96 -13.61 12.54
C PHE A 307 -4.74 -12.29 12.65
N ILE A 308 -5.58 -11.92 11.68
CA ILE A 308 -6.46 -10.75 11.83
C ILE A 308 -7.42 -10.94 13.01
N SER A 309 -8.03 -12.12 13.14
CA SER A 309 -9.03 -12.42 14.17
C SER A 309 -8.46 -12.47 15.59
N VAL A 310 -7.15 -12.69 15.72
CA VAL A 310 -6.44 -12.77 17.02
C VAL A 310 -5.47 -11.61 17.24
N CYS A 311 -5.59 -10.54 16.44
CA CYS A 311 -4.77 -9.32 16.54
C CYS A 311 -3.26 -9.57 16.43
N GLY A 312 -2.82 -10.58 15.66
CA GLY A 312 -1.41 -10.90 15.46
C GLY A 312 -0.84 -11.84 16.53
N VAL A 313 0.49 -11.93 16.54
CA VAL A 313 1.24 -12.71 17.54
C VAL A 313 1.88 -11.76 18.53
N SER A 314 1.45 -11.82 19.78
CA SER A 314 1.98 -10.98 20.85
C SER A 314 2.87 -11.81 21.79
N PHE A 315 4.06 -11.32 22.07
CA PHE A 315 4.97 -11.89 23.07
C PHE A 315 5.74 -10.79 23.80
N ALA A 316 6.13 -11.06 25.04
CA ALA A 316 6.88 -10.11 25.84
C ALA A 316 8.35 -10.54 25.92
N VAL A 317 9.27 -9.62 25.61
CA VAL A 317 10.71 -9.80 25.73
C VAL A 317 11.28 -8.64 26.55
N ALA A 318 11.97 -8.95 27.63
CA ALA A 318 12.60 -7.96 28.51
C ALA A 318 11.67 -6.81 28.97
N GLY A 319 10.38 -7.12 29.21
CA GLY A 319 9.38 -6.12 29.63
C GLY A 319 8.76 -5.30 28.52
N VAL A 320 9.13 -5.54 27.25
CA VAL A 320 8.54 -4.92 26.07
C VAL A 320 7.55 -5.88 25.42
N THR A 321 6.32 -5.45 25.19
CA THR A 321 5.33 -6.23 24.43
C THR A 321 5.54 -5.99 22.95
N ILE A 322 5.86 -7.04 22.22
CA ILE A 322 6.00 -7.04 20.75
C ILE A 322 4.76 -7.66 20.16
N ASN A 323 4.14 -6.98 19.19
CA ASN A 323 3.00 -7.47 18.46
C ASN A 323 3.33 -7.54 16.96
N LEU A 324 3.42 -8.74 16.42
CA LEU A 324 3.61 -8.97 14.98
C LEU A 324 2.24 -9.11 14.29
N SER A 325 1.97 -8.24 13.34
CA SER A 325 0.75 -8.35 12.51
C SER A 325 0.77 -9.62 11.66
N GLY A 326 -0.41 -10.12 11.28
CA GLY A 326 -0.52 -11.29 10.41
C GLY A 326 0.26 -11.14 9.10
N LEU A 327 0.29 -9.93 8.53
CA LEU A 327 1.05 -9.64 7.31
C LEU A 327 2.57 -9.75 7.53
N ALA A 328 3.07 -9.26 8.68
CA ALA A 328 4.48 -9.37 9.04
C ALA A 328 4.89 -10.85 9.22
N VAL A 329 4.06 -11.63 9.92
CA VAL A 329 4.28 -13.07 10.09
C VAL A 329 4.25 -13.80 8.74
N ALA A 330 3.29 -13.47 7.88
CA ALA A 330 3.17 -14.05 6.55
C ALA A 330 4.40 -13.77 5.66
N ALA A 331 4.89 -12.54 5.68
CA ALA A 331 6.08 -12.15 4.92
C ALA A 331 7.32 -12.90 5.40
N ILE A 332 7.56 -12.92 6.70
CA ILE A 332 8.70 -13.65 7.29
C ILE A 332 8.59 -15.17 6.99
N ALA A 333 7.42 -15.76 7.24
CA ALA A 333 7.19 -17.19 6.99
C ALA A 333 7.37 -17.56 5.51
N GLY A 334 6.84 -16.74 4.60
CA GLY A 334 6.97 -16.94 3.15
C GLY A 334 8.43 -16.93 2.69
N ILE A 335 9.20 -15.93 3.12
CA ILE A 335 10.63 -15.82 2.81
C ILE A 335 11.41 -17.02 3.37
N LEU A 336 11.17 -17.35 4.64
CA LEU A 336 11.87 -18.46 5.31
C LEU A 336 11.54 -19.80 4.65
N LEU A 337 10.27 -20.10 4.40
CA LEU A 337 9.87 -21.34 3.74
C LEU A 337 10.46 -21.41 2.32
N ASN A 338 10.43 -20.31 1.58
CA ASN A 338 11.04 -20.27 0.27
C ASN A 338 12.56 -20.51 0.30
N ALA A 339 13.25 -20.06 1.35
CA ALA A 339 14.69 -20.26 1.52
C ALA A 339 15.06 -21.69 1.97
N VAL A 340 14.24 -22.31 2.83
CA VAL A 340 14.53 -23.61 3.45
C VAL A 340 14.05 -24.80 2.61
N LEU A 341 12.90 -24.68 1.96
CA LEU A 341 12.34 -25.79 1.18
C LEU A 341 13.16 -26.04 -0.10
N PRO A 342 13.49 -27.30 -0.41
CA PRO A 342 14.24 -27.67 -1.63
C PRO A 342 13.41 -27.37 -2.89
N GLY A 343 14.07 -27.21 -4.04
CA GLY A 343 13.43 -26.96 -5.34
C GLY A 343 13.11 -25.49 -5.57
N ASN A 344 13.94 -24.57 -5.06
CA ASN A 344 13.88 -23.16 -5.42
C ASN A 344 14.61 -22.93 -6.76
N ASP A 345 13.91 -23.19 -7.86
CA ASP A 345 14.44 -23.10 -9.23
C ASP A 345 14.15 -21.72 -9.86
N TYR A 346 13.63 -20.76 -9.08
CA TYR A 346 13.33 -19.42 -9.58
C TYR A 346 14.60 -18.68 -9.95
N GLU A 347 14.76 -18.41 -11.24
CA GLU A 347 15.77 -17.52 -11.78
C GLU A 347 15.12 -16.19 -12.18
N PHE A 348 15.52 -15.13 -11.52
CA PHE A 348 15.10 -13.80 -11.90
C PHE A 348 15.82 -13.40 -13.20
N ASP A 349 15.08 -13.37 -14.31
CA ASP A 349 15.59 -12.85 -15.58
C ASP A 349 15.20 -11.37 -15.73
N ALA A 350 16.20 -10.51 -15.70
CA ALA A 350 16.03 -9.07 -15.86
C ALA A 350 15.54 -8.68 -17.29
N ALA A 351 15.56 -9.63 -18.23
CA ALA A 351 15.10 -9.45 -19.60
C ALA A 351 13.59 -9.65 -19.78
N ASP A 352 12.92 -10.41 -18.88
CA ASP A 352 11.50 -10.76 -19.02
C ASP A 352 10.53 -9.55 -19.05
N GLY A 353 10.93 -8.40 -18.54
CA GLY A 353 10.12 -7.17 -18.65
C GLY A 353 9.98 -6.62 -20.08
N SER A 354 10.84 -7.05 -21.02
CA SER A 354 10.82 -6.57 -22.41
C SER A 354 10.10 -7.52 -23.38
N GLU A 355 10.06 -8.82 -23.08
CA GLU A 355 9.38 -9.81 -23.95
C GLU A 355 7.88 -9.86 -23.72
N ALA A 356 7.41 -9.63 -22.48
CA ALA A 356 5.97 -9.49 -22.21
C ALA A 356 5.34 -8.29 -22.96
N ALA A 357 6.10 -7.21 -23.19
CA ALA A 357 5.64 -6.07 -23.97
C ALA A 357 5.54 -6.37 -25.48
N SER A 358 6.31 -7.31 -26.00
CA SER A 358 6.28 -7.67 -27.43
C SER A 358 5.13 -8.61 -27.79
N SER A 359 4.68 -9.45 -26.87
CA SER A 359 3.57 -10.38 -27.09
C SER A 359 2.19 -9.75 -26.95
N SER A 360 2.04 -8.66 -26.20
CA SER A 360 0.77 -7.94 -26.05
C SER A 360 0.40 -7.08 -27.28
N ASN A 361 1.35 -6.77 -28.15
CA ASN A 361 1.11 -6.00 -29.38
C ASN A 361 0.56 -6.83 -30.55
N LEU A 362 0.32 -8.12 -30.38
CA LEU A 362 -0.18 -9.02 -31.43
C LEU A 362 -1.68 -9.36 -31.32
N GLN A 363 -2.39 -8.80 -30.33
CA GLN A 363 -3.86 -8.97 -30.22
C GLN A 363 -4.53 -7.63 -29.84
N VAL A 364 -4.74 -6.77 -30.81
CA VAL A 364 -5.80 -5.72 -30.84
C VAL A 364 -6.51 -5.83 -32.16
#